data_7186afd4a038b0b99c9598c97f7c4615
#
_entry.id   7186afd4a038b0b99c9598c97f7c4615
#
_cell.length_a   1.000
_cell.length_b   1.000
_cell.length_c   1.000
_cell.angle_alpha   90.00
_cell.angle_beta   90.00
_cell.angle_gamma   90.00
#
_symmetry.space_group_name_H-M   'P 1'
#
loop_
_entity.id
_entity.type
_entity.pdbx_description
1 polymer ?
#
loop_
_entity_poly.entity_id
_entity_poly.type
_entity_poly.pdbx_seq_one_letter_code
_entity_poly.pdbx_strand_id
1 'polypeptide(L)'
;YISPENTVGTMTLWKKIHQKNGNECEVLTMYKSLNQSEPGICLNLPFISSKPNYLTARHKYYELFRGGLGDYQERNGYPPIWEPNSLLERAYFKFRDWIWSFYIEKAIRDHNLFNYDIYHFEWGLDFYRDCRFAKELYKRNKPIICTYHGQDMRTRGVIKELDQISDLNLTSEVDLLAK
;
A
#
# COMPACT_ATOMS: atom_id res chain seq x y z
N TYR A 1 -5.50 5.60 -7.90
CA TYR A 1 -5.05 4.35 -7.25
C TYR A 1 -3.59 4.47 -6.83
N ILE A 2 -3.30 4.12 -5.58
CA ILE A 2 -1.96 4.11 -5.00
C ILE A 2 -1.67 2.70 -4.50
N SER A 3 -0.59 2.09 -4.98
CA SER A 3 -0.24 0.71 -4.68
C SER A 3 1.27 0.51 -4.58
N PRO A 4 1.76 -0.49 -3.84
CA PRO A 4 3.15 -0.91 -3.98
C PRO A 4 3.52 -1.28 -5.42
N GLU A 5 2.69 -2.06 -6.08
CA GLU A 5 2.86 -2.51 -7.46
C GLU A 5 1.51 -2.75 -8.14
N ASN A 6 1.50 -2.81 -9.47
CA ASN A 6 0.32 -3.18 -10.25
C ASN A 6 0.39 -4.65 -10.64
N THR A 7 0.11 -5.52 -9.68
CA THR A 7 0.12 -6.97 -9.89
C THR A 7 -0.95 -7.36 -10.89
N VAL A 8 -0.58 -8.19 -11.88
CA VAL A 8 -1.43 -8.71 -12.95
C VAL A 8 -2.26 -7.66 -13.72
N GLY A 9 -1.94 -6.38 -13.60
CA GLY A 9 -2.57 -5.31 -14.36
C GLY A 9 -3.99 -4.92 -13.94
N THR A 10 -4.45 -5.37 -12.77
CA THR A 10 -5.82 -5.10 -12.28
C THR A 10 -6.13 -3.60 -12.22
N MET A 11 -5.24 -2.80 -11.67
CA MET A 11 -5.44 -1.34 -11.60
C MET A 11 -5.42 -0.67 -12.99
N THR A 12 -4.65 -1.22 -13.94
CA THR A 12 -4.68 -0.76 -15.33
C THR A 12 -6.05 -1.01 -15.95
N LEU A 13 -6.66 -2.16 -15.66
CA LEU A 13 -8.03 -2.44 -16.11
C LEU A 13 -9.04 -1.46 -15.50
N TRP A 14 -8.96 -1.20 -14.20
CA TRP A 14 -9.83 -0.24 -13.53
C TRP A 14 -9.65 1.18 -14.09
N LYS A 15 -8.41 1.61 -14.30
CA LYS A 15 -8.12 2.89 -14.95
C LYS A 15 -8.84 3.00 -16.30
N LYS A 16 -8.74 1.97 -17.16
CA LYS A 16 -9.42 1.94 -18.48
C LYS A 16 -10.94 2.02 -18.34
N ILE A 17 -11.52 1.34 -17.34
CA ILE A 17 -12.97 1.38 -17.09
C ILE A 17 -13.40 2.78 -16.64
N HIS A 18 -12.68 3.41 -15.73
CA HIS A 18 -12.97 4.77 -15.29
C HIS A 18 -12.89 5.77 -16.45
N GLN A 19 -11.82 5.69 -17.24
CA GLN A 19 -11.63 6.56 -18.41
C GLN A 19 -12.74 6.37 -19.46
N LYS A 20 -13.18 5.13 -19.70
CA LYS A 20 -14.30 4.84 -20.58
C LYS A 20 -15.61 5.47 -20.10
N ASN A 21 -15.76 5.65 -18.79
CA ASN A 21 -16.92 6.31 -18.16
C ASN A 21 -16.74 7.83 -18.01
N GLY A 22 -15.72 8.42 -18.64
CA GLY A 22 -15.50 9.87 -18.65
C GLY A 22 -14.79 10.41 -17.39
N ASN A 23 -14.25 9.53 -16.53
CA ASN A 23 -13.52 9.93 -15.33
C ASN A 23 -12.01 10.02 -15.62
N GLU A 24 -11.34 11.02 -15.07
CA GLU A 24 -9.89 11.04 -15.02
C GLU A 24 -9.42 10.03 -13.93
N CYS A 25 -8.50 9.16 -14.29
CA CYS A 25 -8.01 8.13 -13.39
C CYS A 25 -6.53 7.87 -13.62
N GLU A 26 -5.75 7.91 -12.55
CA GLU A 26 -4.33 7.57 -12.55
C GLU A 26 -4.01 6.42 -11.60
N VAL A 27 -2.99 5.64 -11.99
CA VAL A 27 -2.41 4.57 -11.19
C VAL A 27 -0.99 4.95 -10.82
N LEU A 28 -0.69 4.95 -9.55
CA LEU A 28 0.61 5.29 -9.01
C LEU A 28 1.18 4.10 -8.25
N THR A 29 2.38 3.67 -8.64
CA THR A 29 3.06 2.53 -8.01
C THR A 29 4.37 2.93 -7.36
N MET A 30 4.72 2.25 -6.25
CA MET A 30 5.96 2.51 -5.54
C MET A 30 7.18 1.95 -6.28
N TYR A 31 7.02 0.78 -6.93
CA TYR A 31 8.04 0.16 -7.76
C TYR A 31 7.43 -0.57 -8.95
N LYS A 32 8.28 -0.89 -9.93
CA LYS A 32 7.88 -1.63 -11.12
C LYS A 32 7.88 -3.13 -10.84
N SER A 33 6.73 -3.78 -10.99
CA SER A 33 6.64 -5.24 -10.98
C SER A 33 7.21 -5.86 -12.26
N LEU A 34 7.77 -7.06 -12.17
CA LEU A 34 8.25 -7.81 -13.34
C LEU A 34 7.14 -8.12 -14.34
N ASN A 35 5.92 -8.27 -13.85
CA ASN A 35 4.72 -8.62 -14.64
C ASN A 35 3.80 -7.42 -14.90
N GLN A 36 4.31 -6.21 -14.74
CA GLN A 36 3.51 -5.00 -14.96
C GLN A 36 3.33 -4.74 -16.46
N SER A 37 2.10 -4.88 -16.93
CA SER A 37 1.76 -4.82 -18.37
C SER A 37 1.69 -3.40 -18.94
N GLU A 38 1.25 -2.42 -18.18
CA GLU A 38 1.24 -1.00 -18.57
C GLU A 38 1.54 -0.12 -17.38
N PRO A 39 2.48 0.82 -17.49
CA PRO A 39 2.81 1.71 -16.39
C PRO A 39 1.77 2.82 -16.25
N GLY A 40 1.25 2.96 -15.03
CA GLY A 40 0.89 4.27 -14.54
C GLY A 40 2.16 5.06 -14.17
N ILE A 41 2.03 5.99 -13.25
CA ILE A 41 3.16 6.72 -12.67
C ILE A 41 3.91 5.76 -11.75
N CYS A 42 5.16 5.42 -12.08
CA CYS A 42 6.00 4.58 -11.22
C CYS A 42 7.06 5.43 -10.53
N LEU A 43 7.04 5.46 -9.19
CA LEU A 43 7.95 6.28 -8.39
C LEU A 43 9.37 5.72 -8.31
N ASN A 44 9.57 4.41 -8.59
CA ASN A 44 10.85 3.71 -8.45
C ASN A 44 11.52 3.97 -7.08
N LEU A 45 10.74 3.87 -6.01
CA LEU A 45 11.23 4.13 -4.66
C LEU A 45 12.36 3.17 -4.28
N PRO A 46 13.42 3.65 -3.60
CA PRO A 46 14.49 2.79 -3.10
C PRO A 46 13.98 1.89 -1.96
N PHE A 47 14.73 0.85 -1.63
CA PHE A 47 14.43 -0.12 -0.56
C PHE A 47 13.16 -0.96 -0.75
N ILE A 48 12.61 -0.99 -1.97
CA ILE A 48 11.52 -1.86 -2.36
C ILE A 48 11.74 -2.30 -3.81
N SER A 49 11.47 -3.59 -4.11
CA SER A 49 11.76 -4.12 -5.44
C SER A 49 11.03 -5.45 -5.66
N SER A 50 10.78 -5.78 -6.93
CA SER A 50 10.36 -7.12 -7.39
C SER A 50 11.54 -8.05 -7.72
N LYS A 51 12.79 -7.61 -7.53
CA LYS A 51 13.97 -8.45 -7.85
C LYS A 51 14.03 -9.68 -6.94
N PRO A 52 14.42 -10.86 -7.46
CA PRO A 52 14.45 -12.11 -6.69
C PRO A 52 15.22 -12.02 -5.38
N ASN A 53 16.39 -11.39 -5.38
CA ASN A 53 17.22 -11.24 -4.17
C ASN A 53 16.51 -10.43 -3.08
N TYR A 54 15.79 -9.38 -3.46
CA TYR A 54 15.00 -8.60 -2.51
C TYR A 54 13.81 -9.42 -1.96
N LEU A 55 13.10 -10.13 -2.82
CA LEU A 55 11.98 -10.97 -2.41
C LEU A 55 12.43 -12.09 -1.47
N THR A 56 13.57 -12.73 -1.74
CA THR A 56 14.17 -13.72 -0.85
C THR A 56 14.55 -13.14 0.51
N ALA A 57 15.16 -11.96 0.54
CA ALA A 57 15.53 -11.29 1.80
C ALA A 57 14.28 -10.88 2.59
N ARG A 58 13.26 -10.36 1.91
CA ARG A 58 11.95 -10.04 2.49
C ARG A 58 11.25 -11.27 3.06
N HIS A 59 11.27 -12.39 2.33
CA HIS A 59 10.70 -13.66 2.77
C HIS A 59 11.36 -14.16 4.07
N LYS A 60 12.69 -14.21 4.09
CA LYS A 60 13.45 -14.57 5.30
C LYS A 60 13.15 -13.64 6.49
N TYR A 61 13.00 -12.34 6.22
CA TYR A 61 12.62 -11.39 7.27
C TYR A 61 11.25 -11.74 7.87
N TYR A 62 10.24 -12.03 7.04
CA TYR A 62 8.91 -12.43 7.53
C TYR A 62 8.94 -13.76 8.28
N GLU A 63 9.71 -14.74 7.81
CA GLU A 63 9.88 -16.03 8.51
C GLU A 63 10.50 -15.85 9.90
N LEU A 64 11.55 -15.05 10.01
CA LEU A 64 12.29 -14.90 11.25
C LEU A 64 11.61 -13.96 12.28
N PHE A 65 10.93 -12.93 11.81
CA PHE A 65 10.48 -11.83 12.67
C PHE A 65 8.96 -11.61 12.66
N ARG A 66 8.22 -12.21 11.73
CA ARG A 66 6.79 -11.97 11.56
C ARG A 66 5.94 -13.26 11.52
N GLY A 67 6.52 -14.40 11.82
CA GLY A 67 5.80 -15.68 11.88
C GLY A 67 5.52 -16.33 10.54
N GLY A 68 6.24 -15.91 9.49
CA GLY A 68 6.15 -16.53 8.15
C GLY A 68 5.10 -15.89 7.23
N LEU A 69 5.14 -16.32 5.96
CA LEU A 69 4.21 -15.88 4.91
C LEU A 69 3.12 -16.93 4.61
N GLY A 70 3.22 -18.12 5.18
CA GLY A 70 2.50 -19.30 4.70
C GLY A 70 1.33 -19.78 5.55
N ASP A 71 1.47 -19.79 6.84
CA ASP A 71 0.46 -20.41 7.70
C ASP A 71 -0.30 -19.37 8.50
N TYR A 72 -1.51 -19.11 8.05
CA TYR A 72 -2.48 -18.36 8.81
C TYR A 72 -3.01 -19.22 9.97
N GLN A 73 -2.78 -18.75 11.17
CA GLN A 73 -3.46 -19.25 12.36
C GLN A 73 -4.38 -18.16 12.91
N GLU A 74 -5.62 -18.53 13.15
CA GLU A 74 -6.57 -17.63 13.81
C GLU A 74 -6.08 -17.33 15.23
N ARG A 75 -5.76 -16.05 15.48
CA ARG A 75 -5.27 -15.58 16.78
C ARG A 75 -6.27 -14.58 17.35
N ASN A 76 -6.35 -14.49 18.67
CA ASN A 76 -7.07 -13.40 19.33
C ASN A 76 -6.54 -12.04 18.83
N GLY A 77 -7.46 -11.14 18.40
CA GLY A 77 -7.10 -9.84 17.81
C GLY A 77 -6.72 -9.87 16.34
N TYR A 78 -7.13 -10.89 15.62
CA TYR A 78 -6.98 -10.96 14.15
C TYR A 78 -8.00 -10.05 13.43
N PRO A 79 -7.65 -9.35 12.33
CA PRO A 79 -6.31 -9.28 11.74
C PRO A 79 -5.32 -8.54 12.65
N PRO A 80 -4.02 -8.91 12.62
CA PRO A 80 -3.04 -8.26 13.46
C PRO A 80 -2.91 -6.77 13.08
N ILE A 81 -2.71 -5.93 14.06
CA ILE A 81 -2.33 -4.54 13.83
C ILE A 81 -0.83 -4.49 13.53
N TRP A 82 -0.47 -3.76 12.48
CA TRP A 82 0.93 -3.56 12.15
C TRP A 82 1.59 -2.62 13.16
N GLU A 83 2.64 -3.11 13.80
CA GLU A 83 3.53 -2.33 14.65
C GLU A 83 4.98 -2.73 14.40
N PRO A 84 5.96 -1.82 14.56
CA PRO A 84 7.37 -2.21 14.49
C PRO A 84 7.72 -3.20 15.59
N ASN A 85 8.31 -4.33 15.24
CA ASN A 85 8.69 -5.38 16.22
C ASN A 85 9.90 -5.00 17.10
N SER A 86 10.66 -3.98 16.70
CA SER A 86 11.85 -3.55 17.41
C SER A 86 12.16 -2.08 17.17
N LEU A 87 13.03 -1.53 18.01
CA LEU A 87 13.55 -0.17 17.84
C LEU A 87 14.32 -0.02 16.53
N LEU A 88 15.04 -1.06 16.10
CA LEU A 88 15.77 -1.08 14.82
C LEU A 88 14.80 -1.05 13.63
N GLU A 89 13.73 -1.82 13.67
CA GLU A 89 12.71 -1.79 12.64
C GLU A 89 12.03 -0.41 12.56
N ARG A 90 11.73 0.17 13.70
CA ARG A 90 11.17 1.53 13.78
C ARG A 90 12.13 2.56 13.19
N ALA A 91 13.42 2.49 13.51
CA ALA A 91 14.43 3.37 12.95
C ALA A 91 14.58 3.18 11.43
N TYR A 92 14.56 1.93 10.95
CA TYR A 92 14.60 1.62 9.52
C TYR A 92 13.42 2.25 8.77
N PHE A 93 12.18 2.09 9.25
CA PHE A 93 11.03 2.68 8.56
C PHE A 93 11.06 4.22 8.61
N LYS A 94 11.50 4.83 9.70
CA LYS A 94 11.68 6.29 9.76
C LYS A 94 12.71 6.78 8.75
N PHE A 95 13.85 6.10 8.66
CA PHE A 95 14.90 6.43 7.69
C PHE A 95 14.42 6.23 6.25
N ARG A 96 13.77 5.10 5.96
CA ARG A 96 13.16 4.83 4.66
C ARG A 96 12.17 5.92 4.27
N ASP A 97 11.25 6.26 5.16
CA ASP A 97 10.20 7.24 4.93
C ASP A 97 10.77 8.66 4.74
N TRP A 98 11.88 8.97 5.42
CA TRP A 98 12.61 10.22 5.19
C TRP A 98 13.23 10.26 3.79
N ILE A 99 13.86 9.18 3.31
CA ILE A 99 14.35 9.12 1.93
C ILE A 99 13.20 9.17 0.93
N TRP A 100 12.13 8.43 1.18
CA TRP A 100 10.97 8.41 0.29
C TRP A 100 10.29 9.77 0.17
N SER A 101 10.34 10.62 1.20
CA SER A 101 9.72 11.94 1.15
C SER A 101 10.23 12.78 -0.03
N PHE A 102 11.50 12.69 -0.39
CA PHE A 102 12.04 13.43 -1.55
C PHE A 102 11.39 13.01 -2.87
N TYR A 103 11.16 11.73 -3.06
CA TYR A 103 10.50 11.18 -4.26
C TYR A 103 9.01 11.48 -4.29
N ILE A 104 8.35 11.27 -3.15
CA ILE A 104 6.91 11.43 -3.03
C ILE A 104 6.50 12.89 -3.10
N GLU A 105 7.21 13.80 -2.45
CA GLU A 105 6.96 15.24 -2.55
C GLU A 105 7.18 15.76 -3.97
N LYS A 106 8.19 15.22 -4.67
CA LYS A 106 8.37 15.50 -6.09
C LYS A 106 7.16 15.01 -6.91
N ALA A 107 6.72 13.77 -6.69
CA ALA A 107 5.57 13.22 -7.40
C ALA A 107 4.27 13.98 -7.10
N ILE A 108 4.05 14.41 -5.85
CA ILE A 108 2.90 15.24 -5.47
C ILE A 108 2.87 16.52 -6.31
N ARG A 109 4.00 17.19 -6.49
CA ARG A 109 4.09 18.43 -7.30
C ARG A 109 3.93 18.14 -8.80
N ASP A 110 4.69 17.17 -9.32
CA ASP A 110 4.76 16.89 -10.75
C ASP A 110 3.44 16.37 -11.33
N HIS A 111 2.66 15.67 -10.51
CA HIS A 111 1.41 15.02 -10.91
C HIS A 111 0.17 15.60 -10.22
N ASN A 112 0.32 16.70 -9.48
CA ASN A 112 -0.78 17.36 -8.75
C ASN A 112 -1.61 16.39 -7.92
N LEU A 113 -0.95 15.49 -7.15
CA LEU A 113 -1.61 14.37 -6.49
C LEU A 113 -2.71 14.76 -5.49
N PHE A 114 -2.82 16.01 -5.05
CA PHE A 114 -3.91 16.47 -4.19
C PHE A 114 -5.16 16.96 -4.95
N ASN A 115 -5.13 16.98 -6.27
CA ASN A 115 -6.24 17.51 -7.07
C ASN A 115 -7.30 16.46 -7.45
N TYR A 116 -7.04 15.18 -7.21
CA TYR A 116 -8.03 14.14 -7.42
C TYR A 116 -9.15 14.22 -6.39
N ASP A 117 -10.34 13.72 -6.78
CA ASP A 117 -11.51 13.74 -5.92
C ASP A 117 -11.57 12.53 -4.97
N ILE A 118 -11.07 11.37 -5.39
CA ILE A 118 -11.11 10.10 -4.65
C ILE A 118 -9.73 9.45 -4.66
N TYR A 119 -9.33 8.88 -3.54
CA TYR A 119 -8.07 8.16 -3.39
C TYR A 119 -8.32 6.72 -2.99
N HIS A 120 -7.65 5.80 -3.67
CA HIS A 120 -7.80 4.39 -3.43
C HIS A 120 -6.43 3.77 -3.12
N PHE A 121 -6.24 3.35 -1.88
CA PHE A 121 -5.03 2.69 -1.41
C PHE A 121 -5.18 1.18 -1.54
N GLU A 122 -4.33 0.57 -2.31
CA GLU A 122 -4.25 -0.87 -2.46
C GLU A 122 -3.31 -1.48 -1.41
N TRP A 123 -3.61 -2.70 -1.00
CA TRP A 123 -2.86 -3.45 0.00
C TRP A 123 -2.89 -2.83 1.40
N GLY A 124 -3.83 -1.95 1.70
CA GLY A 124 -3.86 -1.25 2.97
C GLY A 124 -2.58 -0.47 3.25
N LEU A 125 -2.02 0.20 2.24
CA LEU A 125 -0.74 0.91 2.34
C LEU A 125 -0.81 2.33 1.79
N ASP A 126 -0.47 3.28 2.65
CA ASP A 126 0.03 4.59 2.25
C ASP A 126 1.51 4.48 1.80
N PHE A 127 2.04 5.50 1.19
CA PHE A 127 3.47 5.65 0.92
C PHE A 127 4.31 5.50 2.20
N TYR A 128 3.84 6.10 3.27
CA TYR A 128 4.52 6.17 4.56
C TYR A 128 3.89 5.25 5.60
N ARG A 129 4.69 4.74 6.49
CA ARG A 129 4.18 3.90 7.58
C ARG A 129 3.39 4.68 8.64
N ASP A 130 3.58 5.98 8.74
CA ASP A 130 2.80 6.86 9.61
C ASP A 130 1.56 7.44 8.95
N CYS A 131 1.25 7.01 7.72
CA CYS A 131 0.08 7.42 6.93
C CYS A 131 -0.04 8.93 6.73
N ARG A 132 1.10 9.65 6.66
CA ARG A 132 1.06 11.13 6.59
C ARG A 132 0.42 11.67 5.31
N PHE A 133 0.53 10.95 4.19
CA PHE A 133 -0.13 11.36 2.96
C PHE A 133 -1.66 11.17 3.06
N ALA A 134 -2.12 10.02 3.51
CA ALA A 134 -3.54 9.76 3.74
C ALA A 134 -4.14 10.70 4.80
N LYS A 135 -3.40 10.97 5.89
CA LYS A 135 -3.80 11.97 6.90
C LYS A 135 -3.96 13.38 6.32
N GLU A 136 -3.11 13.75 5.35
CA GLU A 136 -3.24 15.04 4.67
C GLU A 136 -4.47 15.06 3.74
N LEU A 137 -4.78 13.96 3.06
CA LEU A 137 -6.01 13.81 2.28
C LEU A 137 -7.25 13.93 3.17
N TYR A 138 -7.24 13.24 4.31
CA TYR A 138 -8.33 13.31 5.30
C TYR A 138 -8.58 14.74 5.79
N LYS A 139 -7.53 15.50 6.11
CA LYS A 139 -7.65 16.93 6.47
C LYS A 139 -8.25 17.79 5.35
N ARG A 140 -8.07 17.37 4.11
CA ARG A 140 -8.64 18.04 2.93
C ARG A 140 -10.05 17.57 2.58
N ASN A 141 -10.64 16.73 3.43
CA ASN A 141 -11.96 16.10 3.21
C ASN A 141 -12.02 15.32 1.88
N LYS A 142 -10.93 14.65 1.49
CA LYS A 142 -10.87 13.81 0.31
C LYS A 142 -11.29 12.39 0.67
N PRO A 143 -12.27 11.80 -0.03
CA PRO A 143 -12.67 10.40 0.16
C PRO A 143 -11.51 9.42 -0.02
N ILE A 144 -11.37 8.50 0.92
CA ILE A 144 -10.32 7.50 0.97
C ILE A 144 -10.94 6.11 0.95
N ILE A 145 -10.57 5.32 -0.04
CA ILE A 145 -10.90 3.90 -0.15
C ILE A 145 -9.64 3.09 0.13
N CYS A 146 -9.76 2.00 0.87
CA CYS A 146 -8.66 1.10 1.16
C CYS A 146 -9.06 -0.33 0.80
N THR A 147 -8.28 -1.00 -0.06
CA THR A 147 -8.48 -2.42 -0.37
C THR A 147 -7.41 -3.26 0.32
N TYR A 148 -7.88 -4.28 1.02
CA TYR A 148 -7.05 -5.27 1.68
C TYR A 148 -7.12 -6.60 0.91
N HIS A 149 -5.96 -7.23 0.76
CA HIS A 149 -5.84 -8.58 0.22
C HIS A 149 -5.47 -9.55 1.34
N GLY A 150 -5.75 -10.84 1.17
CA GLY A 150 -5.56 -11.81 2.22
C GLY A 150 -4.16 -11.87 2.80
N GLN A 151 -3.14 -11.79 1.94
CA GLN A 151 -1.76 -11.89 2.37
C GLN A 151 -1.29 -10.70 3.21
N ASP A 152 -1.68 -9.47 2.86
CA ASP A 152 -1.28 -8.28 3.62
C ASP A 152 -1.94 -8.25 5.00
N MET A 153 -3.21 -8.59 5.10
CA MET A 153 -3.90 -8.67 6.38
C MET A 153 -3.36 -9.81 7.27
N ARG A 154 -3.15 -11.01 6.68
CA ARG A 154 -2.72 -12.19 7.46
C ARG A 154 -1.26 -12.12 7.91
N THR A 155 -0.38 -11.46 7.14
CA THR A 155 1.07 -11.45 7.42
C THR A 155 1.58 -10.13 7.99
N ARG A 156 1.39 -9.04 7.26
CA ARG A 156 1.83 -7.72 7.70
C ARG A 156 0.95 -7.17 8.81
N GLY A 157 -0.34 -7.33 8.67
CA GLY A 157 -1.34 -6.71 9.50
C GLY A 157 -1.84 -5.36 8.97
N VAL A 158 -2.91 -4.88 9.58
CA VAL A 158 -3.60 -3.62 9.25
C VAL A 158 -2.83 -2.44 9.83
N ILE A 159 -2.67 -1.39 9.06
CA ILE A 159 -2.17 -0.11 9.57
C ILE A 159 -3.38 0.66 10.13
N LYS A 160 -3.50 0.65 11.46
CA LYS A 160 -4.66 1.16 12.19
C LYS A 160 -5.07 2.58 11.79
N GLU A 161 -4.10 3.46 11.62
CA GLU A 161 -4.37 4.85 11.26
C GLU A 161 -5.01 4.98 9.88
N LEU A 162 -4.55 4.19 8.89
CA LEU A 162 -5.12 4.21 7.54
C LEU A 162 -6.54 3.64 7.56
N ASP A 163 -6.72 2.52 8.26
CA ASP A 163 -8.00 1.85 8.39
C ASP A 163 -9.08 2.76 9.00
N GLN A 164 -8.70 3.52 10.05
CA GLN A 164 -9.61 4.41 10.76
C GLN A 164 -10.02 5.68 9.99
N ILE A 165 -9.14 6.19 9.11
CA ILE A 165 -9.42 7.40 8.32
C ILE A 165 -10.00 7.09 6.94
N SER A 166 -10.04 5.83 6.54
CA SER A 166 -10.66 5.41 5.28
C SER A 166 -12.18 5.44 5.39
N ASP A 167 -12.84 6.04 4.41
CA ASP A 167 -14.30 6.09 4.32
C ASP A 167 -14.89 4.73 3.94
N LEU A 168 -14.11 3.90 3.23
CA LEU A 168 -14.52 2.58 2.79
C LEU A 168 -13.34 1.61 2.81
N ASN A 169 -13.49 0.53 3.57
CA ASN A 169 -12.56 -0.59 3.61
C ASN A 169 -13.14 -1.78 2.85
N LEU A 170 -12.39 -2.31 1.89
CA LEU A 170 -12.79 -3.39 0.99
C LEU A 170 -11.86 -4.59 1.14
N THR A 171 -12.40 -5.79 0.94
CA THR A 171 -11.61 -7.00 0.75
C THR A 171 -12.32 -7.97 -0.19
N SER A 172 -11.54 -8.73 -0.95
CA SER A 172 -12.04 -9.86 -1.74
C SER A 172 -12.08 -11.17 -0.94
N GLU A 173 -11.53 -11.18 0.27
CA GLU A 173 -11.39 -12.37 1.11
C GLU A 173 -12.59 -12.49 2.05
N VAL A 174 -13.46 -13.46 1.80
CA VAL A 174 -14.72 -13.65 2.54
C VAL A 174 -14.50 -13.88 4.04
N ASP A 175 -13.43 -14.60 4.41
CA ASP A 175 -13.06 -14.86 5.81
C ASP A 175 -12.62 -13.59 6.58
N LEU A 176 -12.29 -12.52 5.86
CA LEU A 176 -11.90 -11.24 6.44
C LEU A 176 -13.05 -10.24 6.59
N LEU A 177 -14.22 -10.51 5.99
CA LEU A 177 -15.38 -9.62 6.05
C LEU A 177 -16.06 -9.56 7.43
N ALA A 178 -15.84 -10.55 8.27
CA ALA A 178 -16.44 -10.66 9.59
C ALA A 178 -15.56 -10.11 10.72
N LYS A 179 -14.46 -9.47 10.37
CA LYS A 179 -13.43 -8.98 11.32
C LYS A 179 -13.32 -7.44 11.27
#